data_bc285505086260b0149e6d8c8784bdd1
#
_entry.id   bc285505086260b0149e6d8c8784bdd1
#
_cell.length_a   1.000
_cell.length_b   1.000
_cell.length_c   1.000
_cell.angle_alpha   90.00
_cell.angle_beta   90.00
_cell.angle_gamma   90.00
#
_symmetry.space_group_name_H-M   'P 1'
#
loop_
_entity.id
_entity.type
_entity.pdbx_description
1 polymer ?
#
loop_
_entity_poly.entity_id
_entity_poly.type
_entity_poly.pdbx_seq_one_letter_code
_entity_poly.pdbx_strand_id
1 'polypeptide(L)'
;IFGSALALGVQSAIEAAVLILVMILIANVGLTTLVLPIILVLAGLFGLGIGFFVCVFNTHYRDVQYLVGIILNALFFLVPIVYPISIIPEAHWGIPIRKMIEYNPVNQFVAAARESAYLLEWSSWNRWALIIFYSVASFALGWRFFNKRSMQLSEDM
;
A
#
# COMPACT_ATOMS: atom_id res chain seq x y z
N ILE A 1 -6.67 6.46 -16.54
CA ILE A 1 -6.48 5.61 -15.36
C ILE A 1 -5.64 4.37 -15.69
N PHE A 2 -6.00 3.56 -16.70
CA PHE A 2 -5.22 2.35 -17.03
C PHE A 2 -3.80 2.68 -17.52
N GLY A 3 -3.62 3.72 -18.34
CA GLY A 3 -2.30 4.14 -18.78
C GLY A 3 -1.41 4.61 -17.63
N SER A 4 -1.96 5.38 -16.70
CA SER A 4 -1.24 5.83 -15.50
C SER A 4 -0.91 4.65 -14.58
N ALA A 5 -1.83 3.69 -14.42
CA ALA A 5 -1.59 2.48 -13.63
C ALA A 5 -0.48 1.62 -14.24
N LEU A 6 -0.43 1.48 -15.57
CA LEU A 6 0.64 0.78 -16.26
C LEU A 6 1.99 1.47 -16.07
N ALA A 7 2.03 2.80 -16.21
CA ALA A 7 3.25 3.57 -15.98
C ALA A 7 3.79 3.40 -14.55
N LEU A 8 2.91 3.48 -13.55
CA LEU A 8 3.25 3.21 -12.15
C LEU A 8 3.71 1.77 -11.93
N GLY A 9 3.10 0.80 -12.60
CA GLY A 9 3.51 -0.60 -12.57
C GLY A 9 4.94 -0.79 -13.10
N VAL A 10 5.28 -0.16 -14.23
CA VAL A 10 6.64 -0.19 -14.79
C VAL A 10 7.63 0.48 -13.84
N GLN A 11 7.28 1.65 -13.28
CA GLN A 11 8.13 2.34 -12.31
C GLN A 11 8.39 1.47 -11.08
N SER A 12 7.34 0.88 -10.49
CA SER A 12 7.50 -0.01 -9.33
C SER A 12 8.31 -1.26 -9.65
N ALA A 13 8.21 -1.79 -10.87
CA ALA A 13 9.03 -2.92 -11.30
C ALA A 13 10.53 -2.54 -11.39
N ILE A 14 10.84 -1.32 -11.87
CA ILE A 14 12.22 -0.81 -11.91
C ILE A 14 12.76 -0.61 -10.50
N GLU A 15 11.97 0.01 -9.61
CA GLU A 15 12.35 0.21 -8.19
C GLU A 15 12.58 -1.13 -7.47
N ALA A 16 11.73 -2.14 -7.71
CA ALA A 16 11.92 -3.48 -7.19
C ALA A 16 13.19 -4.16 -7.75
N ALA A 17 13.46 -4.00 -9.04
CA ALA A 17 14.67 -4.55 -9.67
C ALA A 17 15.93 -3.92 -9.07
N VAL A 18 15.95 -2.60 -8.85
CA VAL A 18 17.05 -1.90 -8.19
C VAL A 18 17.23 -2.40 -6.76
N LEU A 19 16.14 -2.56 -6.00
CA LEU A 19 16.20 -3.09 -4.64
C LEU A 19 16.79 -4.50 -4.61
N ILE A 20 16.32 -5.39 -5.47
CA ILE A 20 16.83 -6.76 -5.58
C ILE A 20 18.30 -6.75 -5.95
N LEU A 21 18.72 -5.90 -6.90
CA LEU A 21 20.12 -5.74 -7.29
C LEU A 21 20.98 -5.33 -6.09
N VAL A 22 20.55 -4.36 -5.30
CA VAL A 22 21.25 -3.91 -4.09
C VAL A 22 21.34 -5.05 -3.07
N MET A 23 20.27 -5.83 -2.87
CA MET A 23 20.27 -6.99 -1.97
C MET A 23 21.24 -8.06 -2.43
N ILE A 24 21.37 -8.30 -3.74
CA ILE A 24 22.36 -9.22 -4.31
C ILE A 24 23.79 -8.73 -4.02
N LEU A 25 24.05 -7.43 -4.18
CA LEU A 25 25.38 -6.84 -3.94
C LEU A 25 25.81 -6.94 -2.45
N ILE A 26 24.85 -6.89 -1.54
CA ILE A 26 25.08 -7.02 -0.09
C ILE A 26 25.10 -8.50 0.35
N ALA A 27 24.91 -9.43 -0.59
CA ALA A 27 24.79 -10.87 -0.33
C ALA A 27 23.64 -11.23 0.64
N ASN A 28 22.57 -10.42 0.69
CA ASN A 28 21.39 -10.63 1.51
C ASN A 28 20.20 -11.04 0.65
N VAL A 29 20.30 -12.18 -0.04
CA VAL A 29 19.24 -12.71 -0.90
C VAL A 29 18.84 -14.11 -0.44
N GLY A 30 17.53 -14.28 -0.22
CA GLY A 30 16.92 -15.56 0.11
C GLY A 30 15.77 -15.92 -0.82
N LEU A 31 15.24 -17.12 -0.68
CA LEU A 31 14.03 -17.55 -1.39
C LEU A 31 12.84 -16.65 -1.11
N THR A 32 12.80 -16.02 0.06
CA THR A 32 11.76 -15.08 0.46
C THR A 32 11.76 -13.79 -0.33
N THR A 33 12.91 -13.37 -0.87
CA THR A 33 13.03 -12.18 -1.73
C THR A 33 12.22 -12.33 -3.02
N LEU A 34 12.02 -13.56 -3.53
CA LEU A 34 11.20 -13.84 -4.71
C LEU A 34 9.71 -13.52 -4.50
N VAL A 35 9.27 -13.37 -3.27
CA VAL A 35 7.89 -13.03 -2.94
C VAL A 35 7.62 -11.51 -3.01
N LEU A 36 8.68 -10.71 -3.01
CA LEU A 36 8.58 -9.25 -3.05
C LEU A 36 7.74 -8.72 -4.23
N PRO A 37 7.90 -9.20 -5.48
CA PRO A 37 7.04 -8.78 -6.59
C PRO A 37 5.55 -9.03 -6.34
N ILE A 38 5.21 -10.13 -5.67
CA ILE A 38 3.81 -10.45 -5.33
C ILE A 38 3.27 -9.43 -4.34
N ILE A 39 4.05 -9.07 -3.32
CA ILE A 39 3.67 -8.05 -2.34
C ILE A 39 3.47 -6.69 -3.03
N LEU A 40 4.34 -6.33 -3.98
CA LEU A 40 4.22 -5.08 -4.73
C LEU A 40 2.98 -5.05 -5.62
N VAL A 41 2.63 -6.16 -6.29
CA VAL A 41 1.40 -6.27 -7.07
C VAL A 41 0.18 -6.10 -6.17
N LEU A 42 0.15 -6.74 -5.00
CA LEU A 42 -0.94 -6.61 -4.04
C LEU A 42 -1.05 -5.18 -3.50
N ALA A 43 0.08 -4.53 -3.18
CA ALA A 43 0.12 -3.14 -2.77
C ALA A 43 -0.38 -2.20 -3.89
N GLY A 44 -0.01 -2.49 -5.14
CA GLY A 44 -0.50 -1.78 -6.32
C GLY A 44 -2.03 -1.91 -6.49
N LEU A 45 -2.58 -3.10 -6.32
CA LEU A 45 -4.03 -3.33 -6.34
C LEU A 45 -4.75 -2.55 -5.22
N PHE A 46 -4.17 -2.55 -4.02
CA PHE A 46 -4.67 -1.76 -2.90
C PHE A 46 -4.68 -0.26 -3.23
N GLY A 47 -3.57 0.25 -3.75
CA GLY A 47 -3.42 1.64 -4.17
C GLY A 47 -4.37 2.03 -5.30
N LEU A 48 -4.56 1.16 -6.31
CA LEU A 48 -5.54 1.37 -7.39
C LEU A 48 -6.96 1.47 -6.85
N GLY A 49 -7.33 0.63 -5.88
CA GLY A 49 -8.64 0.70 -5.24
C GLY A 49 -8.89 2.07 -4.61
N ILE A 50 -7.93 2.58 -3.82
CA ILE A 50 -8.01 3.93 -3.24
C ILE A 50 -8.01 4.99 -4.36
N GLY A 51 -7.20 4.82 -5.39
CA GLY A 51 -7.13 5.72 -6.54
C GLY A 51 -8.47 5.90 -7.26
N PHE A 52 -9.29 4.85 -7.36
CA PHE A 52 -10.65 4.96 -7.90
C PHE A 52 -11.54 5.87 -7.05
N PHE A 53 -11.48 5.78 -5.73
CA PHE A 53 -12.21 6.70 -4.85
C PHE A 53 -11.73 8.14 -5.03
N VAL A 54 -10.41 8.35 -4.96
CA VAL A 54 -9.81 9.68 -5.12
C VAL A 54 -10.17 10.29 -6.47
N CYS A 55 -10.17 9.50 -7.54
CA CYS A 55 -10.53 9.97 -8.88
C CYS A 55 -11.96 10.52 -8.92
N VAL A 56 -12.94 9.81 -8.35
CA VAL A 56 -14.33 10.25 -8.30
C VAL A 56 -14.49 11.51 -7.44
N PHE A 57 -13.83 11.57 -6.29
CA PHE A 57 -13.90 12.75 -5.43
C PHE A 57 -13.23 13.97 -6.05
N ASN A 58 -12.12 13.78 -6.76
CA ASN A 58 -11.37 14.88 -7.39
C ASN A 58 -12.15 15.53 -8.56
N THR A 59 -13.09 14.82 -9.20
CA THR A 59 -13.97 15.41 -10.21
C THR A 59 -14.98 16.39 -9.60
N HIS A 60 -15.39 16.17 -8.36
CA HIS A 60 -16.37 17.05 -7.68
C HIS A 60 -15.67 18.15 -6.84
N TYR A 61 -14.53 17.83 -6.27
CA TYR A 61 -13.80 18.70 -5.35
C TYR A 61 -12.33 18.78 -5.75
N ARG A 62 -11.91 19.89 -6.36
CA ARG A 62 -10.54 20.09 -6.85
C ARG A 62 -9.48 20.06 -5.73
N ASP A 63 -9.89 20.31 -4.50
CA ASP A 63 -9.01 20.33 -3.32
C ASP A 63 -8.64 18.95 -2.80
N VAL A 64 -9.31 17.88 -3.26
CA VAL A 64 -9.03 16.50 -2.86
C VAL A 64 -7.57 16.12 -3.13
N GLN A 65 -6.98 16.62 -4.20
CA GLN A 65 -5.58 16.37 -4.53
C GLN A 65 -4.63 16.85 -3.42
N TYR A 66 -4.87 18.03 -2.85
CA TYR A 66 -4.06 18.56 -1.75
C TYR A 66 -4.27 17.76 -0.47
N LEU A 67 -5.51 17.39 -0.15
CA LEU A 67 -5.82 16.57 1.01
C LEU A 67 -5.15 15.20 0.94
N VAL A 68 -5.17 14.56 -0.22
CA VAL A 68 -4.49 13.27 -0.45
C VAL A 68 -3.00 13.41 -0.20
N GLY A 69 -2.35 14.49 -0.69
CA GLY A 69 -0.94 14.76 -0.43
C GLY A 69 -0.62 14.88 1.06
N ILE A 70 -1.46 15.61 1.82
CA ILE A 70 -1.30 15.76 3.27
C ILE A 70 -1.47 14.40 3.98
N ILE A 71 -2.49 13.61 3.60
CA ILE A 71 -2.74 12.29 4.18
C ILE A 71 -1.58 11.33 3.90
N LEU A 72 -1.04 11.32 2.68
CA LEU A 72 0.10 10.46 2.33
C LEU A 72 1.35 10.84 3.12
N ASN A 73 1.62 12.14 3.31
CA ASN A 73 2.71 12.60 4.16
C ASN A 73 2.50 12.18 5.63
N ALA A 74 1.28 12.33 6.16
CA ALA A 74 0.96 11.90 7.51
C ALA A 74 1.11 10.37 7.67
N LEU A 75 0.68 9.59 6.68
CA LEU A 75 0.84 8.14 6.67
C LEU A 75 2.31 7.71 6.68
N PHE A 76 3.19 8.44 5.99
CA PHE A 76 4.63 8.15 5.99
C PHE A 76 5.21 8.21 7.41
N PHE A 77 4.78 9.17 8.23
CA PHE A 77 5.22 9.27 9.63
C PHE A 77 4.48 8.31 10.56
N LEU A 78 3.23 7.99 10.27
CA LEU A 78 2.42 7.09 11.08
C LEU A 78 2.82 5.61 10.91
N VAL A 79 3.24 5.22 9.71
CA VAL A 79 3.70 3.86 9.43
C VAL A 79 5.17 3.73 9.87
N PRO A 80 5.55 2.69 10.63
CA PRO A 80 6.92 2.49 11.12
C PRO A 80 7.86 2.03 9.98
N ILE A 81 8.10 2.92 9.00
CA ILE A 81 9.02 2.68 7.89
C ILE A 81 10.46 2.90 8.34
N VAL A 82 10.71 4.04 9.01
CA VAL A 82 12.04 4.50 9.40
C VAL A 82 12.41 4.10 10.84
N TYR A 83 11.42 3.81 11.67
CA TYR A 83 11.61 3.46 13.07
C TYR A 83 11.02 2.09 13.41
N PRO A 84 11.55 1.37 14.40
CA PRO A 84 11.00 0.10 14.81
C PRO A 84 9.69 0.30 15.59
N ILE A 85 8.74 -0.62 15.40
CA ILE A 85 7.43 -0.58 16.08
C ILE A 85 7.54 -0.66 17.61
N SER A 86 8.67 -1.18 18.13
CA SER A 86 8.96 -1.30 19.57
C SER A 86 9.05 0.03 20.30
N ILE A 87 9.34 1.14 19.60
CA ILE A 87 9.40 2.49 20.18
C ILE A 87 8.01 2.99 20.54
N ILE A 88 6.96 2.47 19.87
CA ILE A 88 5.59 2.90 20.07
C ILE A 88 5.05 2.26 21.36
N PRO A 89 4.52 3.04 22.31
CA PRO A 89 3.92 2.51 23.51
C PRO A 89 2.73 1.60 23.18
N GLU A 90 2.53 0.54 23.95
CA GLU A 90 1.46 -0.42 23.72
C GLU A 90 0.07 0.23 23.79
N ALA A 91 -0.11 1.11 24.76
CA ALA A 91 -1.30 1.91 24.92
C ALA A 91 -0.96 3.33 25.39
N HIS A 92 -1.68 4.32 24.90
CA HIS A 92 -1.62 5.68 25.37
C HIS A 92 -3.06 6.18 25.63
N TRP A 93 -3.30 6.65 26.87
CA TRP A 93 -4.64 7.06 27.32
C TRP A 93 -5.73 5.97 27.15
N GLY A 94 -5.36 4.69 27.36
CA GLY A 94 -6.29 3.56 27.20
C GLY A 94 -6.56 3.11 25.76
N ILE A 95 -5.98 3.78 24.77
CA ILE A 95 -6.11 3.42 23.36
C ILE A 95 -4.92 2.52 22.95
N PRO A 96 -5.15 1.33 22.38
CA PRO A 96 -4.08 0.41 21.97
C PRO A 96 -3.44 0.88 20.65
N ILE A 97 -2.64 1.96 20.73
CA ILE A 97 -2.06 2.64 19.54
C ILE A 97 -1.18 1.70 18.74
N ARG A 98 -0.35 0.88 19.42
CA ARG A 98 0.53 -0.09 18.74
C ARG A 98 -0.29 -1.05 17.87
N LYS A 99 -1.38 -1.62 18.39
CA LYS A 99 -2.26 -2.52 17.63
C LYS A 99 -2.91 -1.82 16.45
N MET A 100 -3.36 -0.57 16.62
CA MET A 100 -3.96 0.20 15.52
C MET A 100 -2.95 0.43 14.38
N ILE A 101 -1.71 0.75 14.70
CA ILE A 101 -0.64 0.94 13.72
C ILE A 101 -0.26 -0.42 13.10
N GLU A 102 -0.17 -1.46 13.91
CA GLU A 102 0.16 -2.81 13.45
C GLU A 102 -0.86 -3.32 12.42
N TYR A 103 -2.17 -3.17 12.67
CA TYR A 103 -3.22 -3.57 11.75
C TYR A 103 -3.50 -2.57 10.62
N ASN A 104 -2.78 -1.45 10.56
CA ASN A 104 -2.89 -0.51 9.44
C ASN A 104 -2.53 -1.22 8.12
N PRO A 105 -3.38 -1.14 7.07
CA PRO A 105 -3.11 -1.78 5.79
C PRO A 105 -1.72 -1.47 5.23
N VAL A 106 -1.34 -0.19 5.23
CA VAL A 106 -0.03 0.24 4.70
C VAL A 106 1.12 -0.39 5.50
N ASN A 107 0.98 -0.46 6.83
CA ASN A 107 1.98 -1.12 7.67
C ASN A 107 2.12 -2.61 7.38
N GLN A 108 1.01 -3.30 7.06
CA GLN A 108 1.05 -4.72 6.72
C GLN A 108 1.87 -4.99 5.44
N PHE A 109 1.73 -4.15 4.41
CA PHE A 109 2.55 -4.26 3.19
C PHE A 109 4.03 -3.96 3.48
N VAL A 110 4.33 -2.90 4.24
CA VAL A 110 5.70 -2.52 4.61
C VAL A 110 6.36 -3.62 5.45
N ALA A 111 5.65 -4.17 6.43
CA ALA A 111 6.16 -5.24 7.27
C ALA A 111 6.41 -6.53 6.48
N ALA A 112 5.48 -6.92 5.59
CA ALA A 112 5.67 -8.08 4.71
C ALA A 112 6.87 -7.91 3.77
N ALA A 113 7.06 -6.72 3.19
CA ALA A 113 8.21 -6.41 2.35
C ALA A 113 9.52 -6.46 3.14
N ARG A 114 9.53 -5.90 4.38
CA ARG A 114 10.70 -5.93 5.27
C ARG A 114 11.07 -7.35 5.67
N GLU A 115 10.10 -8.17 6.05
CA GLU A 115 10.34 -9.58 6.41
C GLU A 115 10.92 -10.36 5.23
N SER A 116 10.32 -10.19 4.04
CA SER A 116 10.73 -10.93 2.85
C SER A 116 12.09 -10.50 2.30
N ALA A 117 12.38 -9.19 2.27
CA ALA A 117 13.58 -8.65 1.63
C ALA A 117 14.75 -8.49 2.60
N TYR A 118 14.51 -8.08 3.86
CA TYR A 118 15.57 -7.71 4.78
C TYR A 118 15.84 -8.80 5.83
N LEU A 119 14.78 -9.32 6.47
CA LEU A 119 14.92 -10.36 7.49
C LEU A 119 15.06 -11.76 6.90
N LEU A 120 14.74 -11.94 5.62
CA LEU A 120 14.71 -13.22 4.91
C LEU A 120 13.80 -14.25 5.60
N GLU A 121 12.75 -13.77 6.25
CA GLU A 121 11.78 -14.58 6.95
C GLU A 121 10.46 -14.67 6.17
N TRP A 122 9.75 -15.77 6.34
CA TRP A 122 8.41 -15.92 5.79
C TRP A 122 7.42 -15.16 6.65
N SER A 123 6.70 -14.23 6.05
CA SER A 123 5.59 -13.54 6.73
C SER A 123 4.53 -14.53 7.22
N SER A 124 3.93 -14.24 8.37
CA SER A 124 2.89 -15.09 8.95
C SER A 124 1.67 -15.23 8.03
N TRP A 125 0.99 -16.37 8.09
CA TRP A 125 -0.24 -16.60 7.32
C TRP A 125 -1.32 -15.54 7.56
N ASN A 126 -1.41 -15.04 8.79
CA ASN A 126 -2.33 -13.96 9.13
C ASN A 126 -2.00 -12.68 8.35
N ARG A 127 -0.73 -12.34 8.18
CA ARG A 127 -0.30 -11.17 7.41
C ARG A 127 -0.63 -11.34 5.93
N TRP A 128 -0.39 -12.51 5.36
CA TRP A 128 -0.77 -12.83 3.99
C TRP A 128 -2.28 -12.69 3.77
N ALA A 129 -3.09 -13.23 4.67
CA ALA A 129 -4.53 -13.10 4.61
C ALA A 129 -4.98 -11.63 4.66
N LEU A 130 -4.36 -10.81 5.53
CA LEU A 130 -4.68 -9.39 5.66
C LEU A 130 -4.31 -8.59 4.40
N ILE A 131 -3.10 -8.76 3.84
CA ILE A 131 -2.70 -8.01 2.65
C ILE A 131 -3.54 -8.40 1.43
N ILE A 132 -3.88 -9.68 1.26
CA ILE A 132 -4.78 -10.13 0.20
C ILE A 132 -6.18 -9.54 0.41
N PHE A 133 -6.71 -9.62 1.63
CA PHE A 133 -8.02 -9.05 1.96
C PHE A 133 -8.07 -7.55 1.68
N TYR A 134 -7.09 -6.77 2.15
CA TYR A 134 -7.04 -5.33 1.93
C TYR A 134 -6.92 -4.98 0.44
N SER A 135 -6.12 -5.72 -0.32
CA SER A 135 -5.95 -5.51 -1.77
C SER A 135 -7.24 -5.76 -2.52
N VAL A 136 -7.86 -6.93 -2.29
CA VAL A 136 -9.09 -7.32 -2.99
C VAL A 136 -10.27 -6.44 -2.56
N ALA A 137 -10.43 -6.17 -1.27
CA ALA A 137 -11.50 -5.32 -0.76
C ALA A 137 -11.39 -3.88 -1.29
N SER A 138 -10.20 -3.29 -1.21
CA SER A 138 -9.95 -1.93 -1.72
C SER A 138 -10.25 -1.84 -3.22
N PHE A 139 -9.72 -2.78 -4.01
CA PHE A 139 -9.93 -2.80 -5.45
C PHE A 139 -11.41 -3.02 -5.82
N ALA A 140 -12.07 -4.00 -5.22
CA ALA A 140 -13.47 -4.31 -5.50
C ALA A 140 -14.41 -3.14 -5.14
N LEU A 141 -14.20 -2.54 -3.97
CA LEU A 141 -14.99 -1.39 -3.52
C LEU A 141 -14.73 -0.15 -4.37
N GLY A 142 -13.45 0.14 -4.67
CA GLY A 142 -13.05 1.27 -5.50
C GLY A 142 -13.59 1.15 -6.92
N TRP A 143 -13.45 -0.03 -7.54
CA TRP A 143 -13.96 -0.33 -8.87
C TRP A 143 -15.50 -0.20 -8.93
N ARG A 144 -16.20 -0.78 -7.94
CA ARG A 144 -17.67 -0.70 -7.87
C ARG A 144 -18.14 0.75 -7.70
N PHE A 145 -17.46 1.52 -6.84
CA PHE A 145 -17.77 2.93 -6.62
C PHE A 145 -17.53 3.77 -7.87
N PHE A 146 -16.38 3.56 -8.53
CA PHE A 146 -16.03 4.25 -9.77
C PHE A 146 -17.05 3.96 -10.88
N ASN A 147 -17.39 2.69 -11.13
CA ASN A 147 -18.34 2.33 -12.18
C ASN A 147 -19.75 2.93 -11.93
N LYS A 148 -20.19 2.96 -10.67
CA LYS A 148 -21.50 3.53 -10.34
C LYS A 148 -21.55 5.03 -10.58
N ARG A 149 -20.44 5.75 -10.40
CA ARG A 149 -20.37 7.21 -10.54
C ARG A 149 -19.93 7.67 -11.92
N SER A 150 -19.16 6.87 -12.64
CA SER A 150 -18.69 7.22 -13.98
C SER A 150 -19.83 7.33 -14.99
N MET A 151 -20.92 6.56 -14.83
CA MET A 151 -22.11 6.70 -15.66
C MET A 151 -22.81 8.06 -15.48
N GLN A 152 -22.84 8.59 -14.26
CA GLN A 152 -23.43 9.90 -13.97
C GLN A 152 -22.59 11.06 -14.52
N LEU A 153 -21.26 10.91 -14.54
CA LEU A 153 -20.35 11.93 -15.08
C LEU A 153 -20.41 12.03 -16.63
N SER A 154 -20.87 10.98 -17.29
CA SER A 154 -21.06 10.95 -18.76
C SER A 154 -22.35 11.62 -19.21
N GLU A 155 -23.31 11.81 -18.32
CA GLU A 155 -24.59 12.48 -18.60
C GLU A 155 -24.52 14.00 -18.38
N ASP A 156 -23.55 14.49 -17.60
CA ASP A 156 -23.38 15.91 -17.25
C ASP A 156 -22.38 16.65 -18.17
N MET A 157 -21.81 16.00 -19.19
CA MET A 157 -20.96 16.59 -20.22
C MET A 157 -21.65 16.66 -21.56
#